data_438749cf18a60825a0e964ce36b53ff3
#
_entry.id   438749cf18a60825a0e964ce36b53ff3
#
_cell.length_a   1.000
_cell.length_b   1.000
_cell.length_c   1.000
_cell.angle_alpha   90.00
_cell.angle_beta   90.00
_cell.angle_gamma   90.00
#
_symmetry.space_group_name_H-M   'P 1'
#
loop_
_entity.id
_entity.type
_entity.pdbx_description
1 polymer ?
#
loop_
_entity_poly.entity_id
_entity_poly.type
_entity_poly.pdbx_seq_one_letter_code
_entity_poly.pdbx_strand_id
1 'polypeptide(L)'
;MDSTVVSTQTAFEVFYRREYPSLTVVAGTVAADRSAGEDIAQEALAKASGQWAKVSVMDKPGAWVRRVAINLAIGRKRRSVIEAKALLKIGPTIVTAAETRRGDPAVWAAVDQLAPKQRAVIALTSVAPDSSQA
;
A
#
# COMPACT_ATOMS: atom_id res chain seq x y z
N MET A 1 -26.47 20.10 -12.87
CA MET A 1 -26.34 18.94 -12.02
C MET A 1 -25.33 17.93 -12.57
N ASP A 2 -25.51 17.58 -13.83
CA ASP A 2 -24.66 16.58 -14.46
C ASP A 2 -23.19 17.02 -14.54
N SER A 3 -22.94 18.32 -14.74
CA SER A 3 -21.58 18.85 -14.82
C SER A 3 -20.83 18.75 -13.50
N THR A 4 -21.53 18.85 -12.35
CA THR A 4 -20.91 18.69 -11.03
C THR A 4 -20.49 17.24 -10.79
N VAL A 5 -21.34 16.29 -11.18
CA VAL A 5 -21.03 14.85 -11.03
C VAL A 5 -19.87 14.46 -11.92
N VAL A 6 -19.87 14.90 -13.18
CA VAL A 6 -18.79 14.63 -14.13
C VAL A 6 -17.48 15.25 -13.63
N SER A 7 -17.53 16.49 -13.11
CA SER A 7 -16.37 17.18 -12.57
C SER A 7 -15.79 16.44 -11.35
N THR A 8 -16.66 15.92 -10.48
CA THR A 8 -16.24 15.14 -9.31
C THR A 8 -15.58 13.84 -9.72
N GLN A 9 -16.14 13.13 -10.69
CA GLN A 9 -15.55 11.89 -11.22
C GLN A 9 -14.21 12.15 -11.86
N THR A 10 -14.10 13.23 -12.65
CA THR A 10 -12.85 13.60 -13.31
C THR A 10 -11.77 13.92 -12.28
N ALA A 11 -12.14 14.65 -11.22
CA ALA A 11 -11.20 14.98 -10.14
C ALA A 11 -10.70 13.72 -9.44
N PHE A 12 -11.58 12.77 -9.16
CA PHE A 12 -11.19 11.52 -8.56
C PHE A 12 -10.30 10.69 -9.49
N GLU A 13 -10.61 10.63 -10.78
CA GLU A 13 -9.79 9.90 -11.74
C GLU A 13 -8.38 10.46 -11.83
N VAL A 14 -8.22 11.77 -11.83
CA VAL A 14 -6.92 12.43 -11.81
C VAL A 14 -6.16 12.04 -10.54
N PHE A 15 -6.85 12.09 -9.40
CA PHE A 15 -6.28 11.68 -8.11
C PHE A 15 -5.84 10.22 -8.14
N TYR A 16 -6.69 9.32 -8.66
CA TYR A 16 -6.40 7.90 -8.79
C TYR A 16 -5.13 7.67 -9.60
N ARG A 17 -5.06 8.26 -10.79
CA ARG A 17 -3.92 8.07 -11.69
C ARG A 17 -2.63 8.61 -11.10
N ARG A 18 -2.71 9.70 -10.36
CA ARG A 18 -1.55 10.30 -9.72
C ARG A 18 -1.04 9.45 -8.54
N GLU A 19 -1.96 8.94 -7.72
CA GLU A 19 -1.58 8.26 -6.48
C GLU A 19 -1.32 6.76 -6.65
N TYR A 20 -1.94 6.11 -7.62
CA TYR A 20 -1.90 4.66 -7.76
C TYR A 20 -0.48 4.08 -7.85
N PRO A 21 0.41 4.61 -8.70
CA PRO A 21 1.76 4.03 -8.82
C PRO A 21 2.55 4.08 -7.51
N SER A 22 2.51 5.20 -6.82
CA SER A 22 3.25 5.32 -5.56
C SER A 22 2.60 4.50 -4.45
N LEU A 23 1.28 4.37 -4.44
CA LEU A 23 0.59 3.53 -3.47
C LEU A 23 0.95 2.06 -3.61
N THR A 24 1.08 1.56 -4.84
CA THR A 24 1.47 0.17 -5.05
C THR A 24 2.86 -0.11 -4.49
N VAL A 25 3.79 0.82 -4.67
CA VAL A 25 5.15 0.69 -4.15
C VAL A 25 5.16 0.75 -2.63
N VAL A 26 4.50 1.76 -2.06
CA VAL A 26 4.44 1.93 -0.60
C VAL A 26 3.78 0.71 0.05
N ALA A 27 2.62 0.31 -0.44
CA ALA A 27 1.88 -0.80 0.13
C ALA A 27 2.62 -2.12 -0.03
N GLY A 28 3.21 -2.36 -1.20
CA GLY A 28 4.00 -3.56 -1.45
C GLY A 28 5.22 -3.66 -0.55
N THR A 29 5.89 -2.54 -0.29
CA THR A 29 7.05 -2.49 0.59
C THR A 29 6.65 -2.78 2.04
N VAL A 30 5.58 -2.13 2.52
CA VAL A 30 5.12 -2.32 3.90
C VAL A 30 4.61 -3.75 4.12
N ALA A 31 3.86 -4.30 3.17
CA ALA A 31 3.37 -5.67 3.24
C ALA A 31 4.46 -6.71 2.98
N ALA A 32 5.61 -6.29 2.46
CA ALA A 32 6.69 -7.16 2.01
C ALA A 32 6.22 -8.17 0.95
N ASP A 33 5.30 -7.73 0.08
CA ASP A 33 4.71 -8.55 -0.97
C ASP A 33 4.24 -7.64 -2.11
N ARG A 34 4.86 -7.75 -3.26
CA ARG A 34 4.57 -6.92 -4.43
C ARG A 34 3.15 -7.06 -4.93
N SER A 35 2.66 -8.28 -4.99
CA SER A 35 1.30 -8.53 -5.49
C SER A 35 0.25 -7.95 -4.55
N ALA A 36 0.51 -7.96 -3.26
CA ALA A 36 -0.38 -7.34 -2.28
C ALA A 36 -0.44 -5.82 -2.45
N GLY A 37 0.62 -5.21 -2.94
CA GLY A 37 0.68 -3.76 -3.15
C GLY A 37 -0.41 -3.24 -4.06
N GLU A 38 -0.66 -3.92 -5.16
CA GLU A 38 -1.70 -3.54 -6.12
C GLU A 38 -3.10 -3.63 -5.50
N ASP A 39 -3.38 -4.74 -4.82
CA ASP A 39 -4.68 -4.95 -4.18
C ASP A 39 -4.94 -3.90 -3.10
N ILE A 40 -3.91 -3.61 -2.29
CA ILE A 40 -4.01 -2.63 -1.22
C ILE A 40 -4.22 -1.23 -1.79
N ALA A 41 -3.48 -0.88 -2.85
CA ALA A 41 -3.64 0.42 -3.50
C ALA A 41 -5.05 0.61 -4.02
N GLN A 42 -5.62 -0.41 -4.65
CA GLN A 42 -7.00 -0.37 -5.14
C GLN A 42 -7.99 -0.23 -3.99
N GLU A 43 -7.78 -0.96 -2.90
CA GLU A 43 -8.65 -0.89 -1.74
C GLU A 43 -8.59 0.50 -1.08
N ALA A 44 -7.40 1.06 -0.93
CA ALA A 44 -7.23 2.40 -0.37
C ALA A 44 -7.93 3.46 -1.22
N LEU A 45 -7.77 3.37 -2.55
CA LEU A 45 -8.41 4.30 -3.47
C LEU A 45 -9.92 4.09 -3.54
N ALA A 46 -10.40 2.86 -3.36
CA ALA A 46 -11.84 2.60 -3.25
C ALA A 46 -12.43 3.28 -2.02
N LYS A 47 -11.71 3.26 -0.89
CA LYS A 47 -12.12 3.98 0.31
C LYS A 47 -12.14 5.49 0.07
N ALA A 48 -11.15 6.02 -0.65
CA ALA A 48 -11.13 7.43 -1.03
C ALA A 48 -12.33 7.79 -1.90
N SER A 49 -12.68 6.94 -2.84
CA SER A 49 -13.85 7.12 -3.70
C SER A 49 -15.14 7.20 -2.89
N GLY A 50 -15.30 6.28 -1.93
CA GLY A 50 -16.47 6.25 -1.07
C GLY A 50 -16.59 7.45 -0.15
N GLN A 51 -15.50 8.17 0.11
CA GLN A 51 -15.46 9.34 0.98
C GLN A 51 -14.95 10.58 0.24
N TRP A 52 -15.12 10.60 -1.08
CA TRP A 52 -14.48 11.63 -1.91
C TRP A 52 -14.88 13.06 -1.53
N ALA A 53 -16.12 13.26 -1.11
CA ALA A 53 -16.57 14.58 -0.65
C ALA A 53 -15.72 15.11 0.50
N LYS A 54 -15.28 14.22 1.41
CA LYS A 54 -14.40 14.61 2.52
C LYS A 54 -12.94 14.66 2.07
N VAL A 55 -12.50 13.68 1.30
CA VAL A 55 -11.11 13.54 0.91
C VAL A 55 -10.69 14.68 -0.02
N SER A 56 -11.56 15.06 -0.95
CA SER A 56 -11.25 16.10 -1.95
C SER A 56 -11.00 17.47 -1.33
N VAL A 57 -11.56 17.74 -0.16
CA VAL A 57 -11.40 19.05 0.51
C VAL A 57 -10.33 19.02 1.60
N MET A 58 -9.68 17.89 1.80
CA MET A 58 -8.55 17.81 2.73
C MET A 58 -7.37 18.61 2.21
N ASP A 59 -6.55 19.09 3.13
CA ASP A 59 -5.33 19.81 2.78
C ASP A 59 -4.37 18.92 1.99
N LYS A 60 -4.23 17.65 2.40
CA LYS A 60 -3.34 16.70 1.76
C LYS A 60 -4.05 15.37 1.52
N PRO A 61 -4.90 15.28 0.49
CA PRO A 61 -5.63 14.04 0.22
C PRO A 61 -4.69 12.87 -0.11
N GLY A 62 -3.59 13.12 -0.79
CA GLY A 62 -2.59 12.08 -1.07
C GLY A 62 -1.98 11.49 0.18
N ALA A 63 -1.72 12.31 1.20
CA ALA A 63 -1.20 11.83 2.47
C ALA A 63 -2.24 10.96 3.20
N TRP A 64 -3.51 11.34 3.12
CA TRP A 64 -4.58 10.56 3.73
C TRP A 64 -4.68 9.16 3.11
N VAL A 65 -4.70 9.06 1.78
CA VAL A 65 -4.83 7.78 1.10
C VAL A 65 -3.59 6.90 1.31
N ARG A 66 -2.40 7.52 1.39
CA ARG A 66 -1.18 6.76 1.71
C ARG A 66 -1.25 6.18 3.12
N ARG A 67 -1.78 6.94 4.07
CA ARG A 67 -1.97 6.44 5.43
C ARG A 67 -2.94 5.25 5.45
N VAL A 68 -4.01 5.33 4.69
CA VAL A 68 -4.96 4.21 4.57
C VAL A 68 -4.25 2.98 4.00
N ALA A 69 -3.48 3.17 2.93
CA ALA A 69 -2.74 2.07 2.29
C ALA A 69 -1.73 1.45 3.26
N ILE A 70 -0.99 2.26 4.00
CA ILE A 70 -0.01 1.78 4.98
C ILE A 70 -0.71 0.97 6.07
N ASN A 71 -1.82 1.46 6.59
CA ASN A 71 -2.57 0.73 7.63
C ASN A 71 -3.10 -0.60 7.11
N LEU A 72 -3.60 -0.63 5.88
CA LEU A 72 -4.04 -1.89 5.26
C LEU A 72 -2.88 -2.86 5.07
N ALA A 73 -1.74 -2.35 4.65
CA ALA A 73 -0.54 -3.16 4.43
C ALA A 73 -0.03 -3.74 5.74
N ILE A 74 -0.01 -2.95 6.80
CA ILE A 74 0.38 -3.43 8.14
C ILE A 74 -0.56 -4.55 8.59
N GLY A 75 -1.86 -4.36 8.43
CA GLY A 75 -2.85 -5.36 8.80
C GLY A 75 -2.68 -6.66 8.02
N ARG A 76 -2.44 -6.55 6.72
CA ARG A 76 -2.20 -7.72 5.86
C ARG A 76 -0.91 -8.44 6.26
N LYS A 77 0.15 -7.70 6.57
CA LYS A 77 1.42 -8.27 7.01
C LYS A 77 1.27 -9.01 8.33
N ARG A 78 0.52 -8.45 9.27
CA ARG A 78 0.26 -9.11 10.55
C ARG A 78 -0.48 -10.43 10.36
N ARG A 79 -1.49 -10.46 9.51
CA ARG A 79 -2.22 -11.68 9.20
C ARG A 79 -1.31 -12.72 8.56
N SER A 80 -0.48 -12.29 7.62
CA SER A 80 0.48 -13.17 6.95
C SER A 80 1.46 -13.78 7.94
N VAL A 81 1.97 -13.01 8.89
CA VAL A 81 2.87 -13.50 9.93
C VAL A 81 2.17 -14.51 10.83
N ILE A 82 0.93 -14.24 11.22
CA ILE A 82 0.16 -15.16 12.07
C ILE A 82 -0.09 -16.48 11.34
N GLU A 83 -0.44 -16.41 10.05
CA GLU A 83 -0.64 -17.60 9.22
C GLU A 83 0.66 -18.39 9.06
N ALA A 84 1.78 -17.71 8.83
CA ALA A 84 3.08 -18.36 8.71
C ALA A 84 3.48 -19.06 9.99
N LYS A 85 3.24 -18.43 11.15
CA LYS A 85 3.51 -19.06 12.45
C LYS A 85 2.63 -20.27 12.69
N ALA A 86 1.36 -20.21 12.29
CA ALA A 86 0.46 -21.35 12.39
C ALA A 86 0.93 -22.49 11.48
N LEU A 87 1.41 -22.17 10.28
CA LEU A 87 1.90 -23.16 9.31
C LEU A 87 3.26 -23.73 9.72
N LEU A 88 4.11 -22.96 10.42
CA LEU A 88 5.39 -23.44 10.94
C LEU A 88 5.21 -24.55 11.98
N LYS A 89 4.07 -24.60 12.65
CA LYS A 89 3.74 -25.71 13.53
C LYS A 89 3.42 -27.00 12.76
N ILE A 90 3.21 -26.89 11.45
CA ILE A 90 2.82 -28.00 10.58
C ILE A 90 3.95 -28.41 9.63
N GLY A 91 4.84 -27.47 9.22
CA GLY A 91 5.98 -27.78 8.36
C GLY A 91 6.71 -26.55 7.85
N PRO A 92 8.07 -26.60 7.77
CA PRO A 92 8.89 -25.44 7.41
C PRO A 92 8.99 -25.13 5.91
N THR A 93 8.44 -25.97 5.05
CA THR A 93 8.67 -25.92 3.58
C THR A 93 7.98 -24.75 2.88
N ILE A 94 7.03 -24.10 3.52
CA ILE A 94 6.18 -23.06 2.89
C ILE A 94 6.87 -21.71 2.85
N VAL A 95 7.82 -21.46 3.76
CA VAL A 95 8.57 -20.20 3.85
C VAL A 95 9.42 -19.96 2.59
N THR A 96 10.02 -21.01 2.06
CA THR A 96 10.91 -20.92 0.90
C THR A 96 10.18 -20.53 -0.39
N ALA A 97 8.94 -21.00 -0.57
CA ALA A 97 8.14 -20.68 -1.74
C ALA A 97 7.66 -19.22 -1.73
N ALA A 98 7.43 -18.64 -0.54
CA ALA A 98 7.05 -17.25 -0.41
C ALA A 98 8.20 -16.31 -0.74
N GLU A 99 9.44 -16.68 -0.41
CA GLU A 99 10.64 -15.89 -0.71
C GLU A 99 10.90 -15.80 -2.20
N THR A 100 10.67 -16.89 -2.94
CA THR A 100 10.93 -16.95 -4.39
C THR A 100 10.04 -16.01 -5.18
N ARG A 101 8.89 -15.63 -4.67
CA ARG A 101 7.95 -14.74 -5.36
C ARG A 101 8.24 -13.26 -5.19
N ARG A 102 9.20 -12.90 -4.36
CA ARG A 102 9.43 -11.50 -3.97
C ARG A 102 10.48 -10.77 -4.80
N GLY A 103 11.07 -11.39 -5.80
CA GLY A 103 12.14 -10.79 -6.58
C GLY A 103 13.49 -10.99 -5.89
N ASP A 104 14.27 -9.91 -5.72
CA ASP A 104 15.59 -10.05 -5.08
C ASP A 104 15.44 -10.50 -3.63
N PRO A 105 15.84 -11.75 -3.30
CA PRO A 105 15.61 -12.30 -1.96
C PRO A 105 16.37 -11.55 -0.86
N ALA A 106 17.54 -11.00 -1.17
CA ALA A 106 18.35 -10.32 -0.17
C ALA A 106 17.70 -9.03 0.31
N VAL A 107 17.16 -8.24 -0.63
CA VAL A 107 16.50 -6.99 -0.31
C VAL A 107 15.20 -7.24 0.46
N TRP A 108 14.40 -8.18 -0.01
CA TRP A 108 13.12 -8.47 0.63
C TRP A 108 13.28 -9.13 2.00
N ALA A 109 14.31 -9.96 2.16
CA ALA A 109 14.61 -10.54 3.47
C ALA A 109 15.00 -9.46 4.48
N ALA A 110 15.79 -8.47 4.06
CA ALA A 110 16.17 -7.36 4.93
C ALA A 110 14.95 -6.51 5.31
N VAL A 111 14.08 -6.23 4.34
CA VAL A 111 12.85 -5.46 4.58
C VAL A 111 11.90 -6.23 5.49
N ASP A 112 11.81 -7.55 5.32
CA ASP A 112 10.91 -8.40 6.10
C ASP A 112 11.31 -8.46 7.59
N GLN A 113 12.58 -8.26 7.91
CA GLN A 113 13.07 -8.22 9.28
C GLN A 113 12.73 -6.92 10.00
N LEU A 114 12.36 -5.88 9.27
CA LEU A 114 11.98 -4.60 9.85
C LEU A 114 10.56 -4.65 10.42
N ALA A 115 10.34 -3.89 11.48
CA ALA A 115 8.99 -3.70 11.99
C ALA A 115 8.14 -2.98 10.93
N PRO A 116 6.81 -3.21 10.89
CA PRO A 116 5.97 -2.60 9.86
C PRO A 116 6.09 -1.08 9.77
N LYS A 117 6.24 -0.40 10.90
CA LYS A 117 6.41 1.06 10.91
C LYS A 117 7.73 1.48 10.27
N GLN A 118 8.79 0.70 10.48
CA GLN A 118 10.08 0.97 9.87
C GLN A 118 10.03 0.78 8.35
N ARG A 119 9.33 -0.26 7.89
CA ARG A 119 9.11 -0.46 6.46
C ARG A 119 8.33 0.69 5.84
N ALA A 120 7.35 1.23 6.57
CA ALA A 120 6.58 2.37 6.13
C ALA A 120 7.46 3.60 5.94
N VAL A 121 8.39 3.85 6.87
CA VAL A 121 9.34 4.97 6.78
C VAL A 121 10.23 4.81 5.55
N ILE A 122 10.76 3.63 5.32
CA ILE A 122 11.61 3.37 4.15
C ILE A 122 10.82 3.56 2.85
N ALA A 123 9.61 3.04 2.79
CA ALA A 123 8.75 3.19 1.62
C ALA A 123 8.44 4.65 1.32
N LEU A 124 8.10 5.42 2.36
CA LEU A 124 7.78 6.84 2.21
C LEU A 124 9.01 7.64 1.81
N THR A 125 10.18 7.31 2.34
CA THR A 125 11.43 7.97 1.98
C THR A 125 11.77 7.73 0.52
N SER A 126 11.53 6.52 0.01
CA SER A 126 11.79 6.17 -1.38
C SER A 126 10.86 6.89 -2.37
N VAL A 127 9.64 7.19 -1.95
CA VAL A 127 8.60 7.76 -2.82
C VAL A 127 8.40 9.25 -2.58
N ALA A 128 8.73 9.76 -1.38
CA ALA A 128 8.49 11.14 -0.98
C ALA A 128 9.00 12.21 -1.94
N PRO A 129 10.21 12.08 -2.57
CA PRO A 129 10.66 13.11 -3.50
C PRO A 129 9.69 13.39 -4.64
N ASP A 130 9.05 12.36 -5.15
CA ASP A 130 8.07 12.51 -6.23
C ASP A 130 6.79 13.18 -5.74
N SER A 131 6.39 12.88 -4.51
CA SER A 131 5.18 13.44 -3.94
C SER A 131 5.34 14.90 -3.55
N SER A 132 6.53 15.30 -3.12
CA SER A 132 6.77 16.65 -2.63
C SER A 132 6.84 17.68 -3.74
N GLN A 133 7.02 17.25 -4.98
CA GLN A 133 7.09 18.16 -6.12
C GLN A 133 5.74 18.38 -6.80
N ALA A 134 4.75 17.62 -6.40
CA ALA A 134 3.41 17.82 -6.89
C ALA A 134 2.71 18.93 -6.09
#